data_42a03a555934ad372329f69da13eeb88
#
_entry.id   42a03a555934ad372329f69da13eeb88
#
_cell.length_a   1.000
_cell.length_b   1.000
_cell.length_c   1.000
_cell.angle_alpha   90.00
_cell.angle_beta   90.00
_cell.angle_gamma   90.00
#
_symmetry.space_group_name_H-M   'P 1'
#
loop_
_entity.id
_entity.type
_entity.pdbx_description
1 polymer ?
#
loop_
_entity_poly.entity_id
_entity_poly.type
_entity_poly.pdbx_seq_one_letter_code
_entity_poly.pdbx_strand_id
1 'polypeptide(L)'
;GFGSTGLALNDEAAFVHNHFEGTLAVVDRAEREVVSVVSLFDPVPDEVQQGRAHMYDTHLHSARGEVSCATCHIDSRMDRLAWDLGNPGGSMQPIEVNCNMGVDQFGPDCPDFHPMKGPMTTQTMQDLIGKEPLHWRGDRLSIEAFDGAFHELLGGDEPLNPIDMSEMRTFLTPVRFPPNPYRNADNTLPTDLEIPFPGT
;
A
#
# COMPACT_ATOMS: atom_id res chain seq x y z
N GLY A 1 -3.43 -21.27 -7.24
CA GLY A 1 -3.79 -20.43 -6.09
C GLY A 1 -3.29 -19.02 -6.24
N PHE A 2 -3.97 -18.11 -5.60
CA PHE A 2 -3.67 -16.68 -5.74
C PHE A 2 -2.86 -16.19 -4.52
N GLY A 3 -1.73 -15.48 -4.79
CA GLY A 3 -0.84 -14.97 -3.75
C GLY A 3 -0.11 -16.06 -2.97
N SER A 4 0.52 -17.00 -3.68
CA SER A 4 1.27 -18.09 -3.03
C SER A 4 2.48 -17.57 -2.28
N THR A 5 2.52 -17.78 -0.95
CA THR A 5 3.55 -17.22 -0.06
C THR A 5 4.29 -18.28 0.75
N GLY A 6 3.79 -19.50 0.81
CA GLY A 6 4.40 -20.58 1.56
C GLY A 6 4.41 -21.90 0.79
N LEU A 7 5.48 -22.66 0.95
CA LEU A 7 5.65 -23.99 0.35
C LEU A 7 6.24 -24.94 1.38
N ALA A 8 5.60 -26.09 1.54
CA ALA A 8 6.16 -27.23 2.24
C ALA A 8 6.09 -28.48 1.38
N LEU A 9 7.03 -29.39 1.53
CA LEU A 9 7.15 -30.60 0.70
C LEU A 9 7.27 -31.82 1.60
N ASN A 10 6.66 -32.92 1.17
CA ASN A 10 7.02 -34.27 1.57
C ASN A 10 7.31 -35.15 0.34
N ASP A 11 7.47 -36.44 0.49
CA ASP A 11 7.84 -37.32 -0.63
C ASP A 11 6.75 -37.44 -1.69
N GLU A 12 5.48 -37.24 -1.34
CA GLU A 12 4.31 -37.46 -2.19
C GLU A 12 3.69 -36.13 -2.66
N ALA A 13 3.70 -35.08 -1.83
CA ALA A 13 2.95 -33.88 -2.06
C ALA A 13 3.74 -32.60 -1.82
N ALA A 14 3.31 -31.52 -2.50
CA ALA A 14 3.65 -30.16 -2.20
C ALA A 14 2.41 -29.43 -1.63
N PHE A 15 2.62 -28.70 -0.53
CA PHE A 15 1.61 -27.92 0.16
C PHE A 15 1.88 -26.44 -0.10
N VAL A 16 0.97 -25.77 -0.80
CA VAL A 16 1.10 -24.37 -1.20
C VAL A 16 0.10 -23.52 -0.46
N HIS A 17 0.58 -22.62 0.37
CA HIS A 17 -0.24 -21.63 1.05
C HIS A 17 -0.55 -20.47 0.12
N ASN A 18 -1.83 -20.26 -0.21
CA ASN A 18 -2.33 -19.19 -1.05
C ASN A 18 -2.90 -18.10 -0.14
N HIS A 19 -2.07 -17.11 0.17
CA HIS A 19 -2.36 -16.11 1.19
C HIS A 19 -3.57 -15.24 0.87
N PHE A 20 -3.72 -14.83 -0.41
CA PHE A 20 -4.84 -13.96 -0.81
C PHE A 20 -6.18 -14.71 -0.90
N GLU A 21 -6.14 -16.02 -1.12
CA GLU A 21 -7.34 -16.86 -1.13
C GLU A 21 -7.67 -17.46 0.24
N GLY A 22 -6.76 -17.39 1.21
CA GLY A 22 -6.92 -18.08 2.48
C GLY A 22 -7.01 -19.60 2.32
N THR A 23 -6.24 -20.19 1.38
CA THR A 23 -6.31 -21.62 1.07
C THR A 23 -4.96 -22.32 1.16
N LEU A 24 -5.02 -23.65 1.34
CA LEU A 24 -3.87 -24.54 1.21
C LEU A 24 -4.14 -25.49 0.04
N ALA A 25 -3.39 -25.36 -1.05
CA ALA A 25 -3.44 -26.30 -2.15
C ALA A 25 -2.48 -27.47 -1.91
N VAL A 26 -2.95 -28.69 -2.13
CA VAL A 26 -2.16 -29.92 -2.11
C VAL A 26 -1.92 -30.35 -3.54
N VAL A 27 -0.67 -30.41 -3.92
CA VAL A 27 -0.22 -30.76 -5.26
C VAL A 27 0.45 -32.12 -5.22
N ASP A 28 -0.03 -33.09 -6.00
CA ASP A 28 0.68 -34.35 -6.21
C ASP A 28 1.99 -34.08 -6.95
N ARG A 29 3.11 -34.57 -6.41
CA ARG A 29 4.43 -34.30 -6.99
C ARG A 29 4.75 -35.15 -8.21
N ALA A 30 4.18 -36.33 -8.33
CA ALA A 30 4.40 -37.21 -9.45
C ALA A 30 3.59 -36.72 -10.68
N GLU A 31 2.33 -36.47 -10.47
CA GLU A 31 1.40 -36.03 -11.55
C GLU A 31 1.47 -34.52 -11.79
N ARG A 32 1.98 -33.73 -10.83
CA ARG A 32 2.06 -32.26 -10.89
C ARG A 32 0.69 -31.58 -10.99
N GLU A 33 -0.29 -32.18 -10.36
CA GLU A 33 -1.68 -31.69 -10.35
C GLU A 33 -2.14 -31.32 -8.95
N VAL A 34 -3.03 -30.35 -8.85
CA VAL A 34 -3.70 -29.98 -7.59
C VAL A 34 -4.74 -31.05 -7.29
N VAL A 35 -4.51 -31.82 -6.25
CA VAL A 35 -5.41 -32.92 -5.85
C VAL A 35 -6.42 -32.48 -4.77
N SER A 36 -6.14 -31.41 -4.05
CA SER A 36 -7.06 -30.87 -3.03
C SER A 36 -6.78 -29.40 -2.77
N VAL A 37 -7.83 -28.67 -2.38
CA VAL A 37 -7.72 -27.30 -1.86
C VAL A 37 -8.50 -27.24 -0.55
N VAL A 38 -7.82 -26.86 0.52
CA VAL A 38 -8.38 -26.75 1.87
C VAL A 38 -8.52 -25.27 2.19
N SER A 39 -9.74 -24.82 2.53
CA SER A 39 -9.95 -23.46 3.03
C SER A 39 -9.40 -23.37 4.46
N LEU A 40 -8.63 -22.33 4.68
CA LEU A 40 -8.09 -21.98 6.00
C LEU A 40 -9.03 -20.96 6.66
N PHE A 41 -9.05 -20.97 7.98
CA PHE A 41 -9.73 -19.90 8.70
C PHE A 41 -8.89 -18.61 8.56
N ASP A 42 -9.49 -17.57 8.01
CA ASP A 42 -8.93 -16.21 7.98
C ASP A 42 -9.92 -15.27 8.70
N PRO A 43 -9.51 -14.60 9.78
CA PRO A 43 -10.36 -13.66 10.50
C PRO A 43 -10.52 -12.31 9.78
N VAL A 44 -9.79 -12.09 8.69
CA VAL A 44 -9.86 -10.85 7.92
C VAL A 44 -11.13 -10.86 7.08
N PRO A 45 -11.98 -9.82 7.13
CA PRO A 45 -13.17 -9.72 6.28
C PRO A 45 -12.83 -9.81 4.78
N ASP A 46 -13.72 -10.45 4.01
CA ASP A 46 -13.51 -10.69 2.58
C ASP A 46 -13.23 -9.40 1.80
N GLU A 47 -13.91 -8.30 2.15
CA GLU A 47 -13.72 -7.00 1.51
C GLU A 47 -12.30 -6.44 1.72
N VAL A 48 -11.69 -6.74 2.87
CA VAL A 48 -10.30 -6.34 3.18
C VAL A 48 -9.32 -7.25 2.45
N GLN A 49 -9.64 -8.54 2.33
CA GLN A 49 -8.79 -9.48 1.60
C GLN A 49 -8.71 -9.15 0.11
N GLN A 50 -9.84 -8.79 -0.52
CA GLN A 50 -9.89 -8.40 -1.94
C GLN A 50 -8.97 -7.21 -2.20
N GLY A 51 -9.07 -6.17 -1.42
CA GLY A 51 -8.21 -4.99 -1.56
C GLY A 51 -6.71 -5.24 -1.30
N ARG A 52 -6.38 -6.28 -0.53
CA ARG A 52 -5.00 -6.69 -0.28
C ARG A 52 -4.27 -7.05 -1.56
N ALA A 53 -4.94 -7.71 -2.51
CA ALA A 53 -4.34 -8.11 -3.77
C ALA A 53 -3.82 -6.90 -4.57
N HIS A 54 -4.57 -5.81 -4.60
CA HIS A 54 -4.16 -4.59 -5.31
C HIS A 54 -2.90 -3.95 -4.72
N MET A 55 -2.64 -4.16 -3.44
CA MET A 55 -1.43 -3.67 -2.78
C MET A 55 -0.20 -4.55 -3.00
N TYR A 56 -0.38 -5.87 -3.02
CA TYR A 56 0.72 -6.83 -2.89
C TYR A 56 0.95 -7.72 -4.10
N ASP A 57 -0.06 -7.96 -4.95
CA ASP A 57 0.11 -8.85 -6.09
C ASP A 57 0.88 -8.16 -7.22
N THR A 58 2.01 -8.75 -7.59
CA THR A 58 2.85 -8.22 -8.67
C THR A 58 2.36 -8.58 -10.06
N HIS A 59 1.59 -9.69 -10.21
CA HIS A 59 1.12 -10.16 -11.50
C HIS A 59 -0.16 -9.47 -11.97
N LEU A 60 -0.95 -8.99 -11.01
CA LEU A 60 -2.26 -8.41 -11.30
C LEU A 60 -2.15 -7.05 -12.00
N HIS A 61 -1.15 -6.25 -11.63
CA HIS A 61 -1.09 -4.83 -12.03
C HIS A 61 0.27 -4.38 -12.57
N SER A 62 1.21 -5.28 -12.81
CA SER A 62 2.54 -4.92 -13.28
C SER A 62 2.84 -5.56 -14.63
N ALA A 63 3.51 -4.82 -15.52
CA ALA A 63 3.83 -5.22 -16.88
C ALA A 63 4.57 -6.57 -16.98
N ARG A 64 5.40 -6.91 -15.99
CA ARG A 64 6.23 -8.11 -15.98
C ARG A 64 6.04 -8.99 -14.75
N GLY A 65 5.09 -8.67 -13.91
CA GLY A 65 4.88 -9.39 -12.66
C GLY A 65 5.98 -9.17 -11.61
N GLU A 66 6.70 -8.05 -11.67
CA GLU A 66 7.90 -7.83 -10.84
C GLU A 66 7.67 -6.85 -9.68
N VAL A 67 6.71 -5.93 -9.80
CA VAL A 67 6.51 -4.83 -8.85
C VAL A 67 5.05 -4.72 -8.42
N SER A 68 4.85 -4.22 -7.21
CA SER A 68 3.55 -3.83 -6.68
C SER A 68 3.74 -2.59 -5.80
N CYS A 69 2.67 -2.00 -5.30
CA CYS A 69 2.78 -0.91 -4.32
C CYS A 69 3.63 -1.32 -3.11
N ALA A 70 3.51 -2.58 -2.66
CA ALA A 70 4.28 -3.13 -1.54
C ALA A 70 5.78 -3.29 -1.83
N THR A 71 6.23 -3.15 -3.06
CA THR A 71 7.67 -3.18 -3.38
C THR A 71 8.40 -1.99 -2.75
N CYS A 72 7.78 -0.81 -2.75
CA CYS A 72 8.30 0.38 -2.06
C CYS A 72 7.65 0.58 -0.69
N HIS A 73 6.34 0.32 -0.57
CA HIS A 73 5.59 0.44 0.68
C HIS A 73 5.58 -0.90 1.45
N ILE A 74 6.77 -1.39 1.80
CA ILE A 74 6.97 -2.68 2.47
C ILE A 74 6.15 -2.74 3.77
N ASP A 75 5.34 -3.77 3.94
CA ASP A 75 4.42 -3.94 5.07
C ASP A 75 3.49 -2.72 5.27
N SER A 76 3.05 -2.13 4.17
CA SER A 76 2.29 -0.86 4.16
C SER A 76 3.02 0.30 4.84
N ARG A 77 4.34 0.21 4.97
CA ARG A 77 5.21 1.23 5.58
C ARG A 77 6.08 1.90 4.53
N MET A 78 7.39 1.64 4.57
CA MET A 78 8.37 2.26 3.69
C MET A 78 9.60 1.36 3.54
N ASP A 79 10.28 1.47 2.41
CA ASP A 79 11.55 0.80 2.11
C ASP A 79 12.79 1.53 2.66
N ARG A 80 12.61 2.71 3.25
CA ARG A 80 13.68 3.61 3.74
C ARG A 80 14.61 4.13 2.63
N LEU A 81 14.15 4.09 1.39
CA LEU A 81 14.86 4.63 0.25
C LEU A 81 14.27 5.97 -0.18
N ALA A 82 15.03 6.72 -0.97
CA ALA A 82 14.56 7.92 -1.62
C ALA A 82 14.59 7.70 -3.14
N TRP A 83 13.44 7.93 -3.77
CA TRP A 83 13.22 7.72 -5.19
C TRP A 83 13.01 9.05 -5.90
N ASP A 84 13.67 9.24 -7.02
CA ASP A 84 13.36 10.34 -7.93
C ASP A 84 12.35 9.86 -8.98
N LEU A 85 11.08 10.00 -8.64
CA LEU A 85 9.95 9.65 -9.51
C LEU A 85 9.37 10.89 -10.21
N GLY A 86 10.14 11.96 -10.30
CA GLY A 86 9.78 13.15 -11.03
C GLY A 86 9.95 13.00 -12.54
N ASN A 87 9.38 13.93 -13.27
CA ASN A 87 9.55 14.04 -14.71
C ASN A 87 10.31 15.34 -15.04
N PRO A 88 11.65 15.31 -15.14
CA PRO A 88 12.45 16.52 -15.40
C PRO A 88 12.23 17.10 -16.80
N GLY A 89 11.71 16.31 -17.75
CA GLY A 89 11.35 16.75 -19.09
C GLY A 89 9.88 17.13 -19.25
N GLY A 90 9.09 17.08 -18.19
CA GLY A 90 7.66 17.37 -18.22
C GLY A 90 7.36 18.86 -18.31
N SER A 91 6.17 19.19 -18.77
CA SER A 91 5.64 20.55 -18.78
C SER A 91 5.16 20.96 -17.40
N MET A 92 5.05 22.28 -17.17
CA MET A 92 4.43 22.84 -15.96
C MET A 92 3.02 22.28 -15.77
N GLN A 93 2.68 21.93 -14.55
CA GLN A 93 1.41 21.32 -14.16
C GLN A 93 0.68 22.24 -13.18
N PRO A 94 -0.65 22.41 -13.32
CA PRO A 94 -1.45 23.13 -12.34
C PRO A 94 -1.53 22.35 -11.03
N ILE A 95 -1.58 23.07 -9.92
CA ILE A 95 -1.96 22.49 -8.63
C ILE A 95 -3.48 22.60 -8.52
N GLU A 96 -4.18 21.52 -8.84
CA GLU A 96 -5.64 21.50 -8.85
C GLU A 96 -6.26 21.34 -7.46
N VAL A 97 -5.48 20.81 -6.51
CA VAL A 97 -5.97 20.48 -5.17
C VAL A 97 -5.01 21.00 -4.11
N ASN A 98 -5.59 21.42 -3.00
CA ASN A 98 -4.86 21.88 -1.81
C ASN A 98 -3.82 22.98 -2.12
N CYS A 99 -4.16 23.88 -2.98
CA CYS A 99 -3.35 25.06 -3.31
C CYS A 99 -3.03 25.90 -2.08
N ASN A 100 -3.96 25.98 -1.16
CA ASN A 100 -3.78 26.68 0.11
C ASN A 100 -3.47 25.68 1.23
N MET A 101 -2.20 25.38 1.43
CA MET A 101 -1.72 24.53 2.54
C MET A 101 -1.86 25.19 3.92
N GLY A 102 -2.86 26.02 4.13
CA GLY A 102 -3.07 26.79 5.36
C GLY A 102 -2.08 27.94 5.54
N VAL A 103 -1.34 28.28 4.50
CA VAL A 103 -0.43 29.41 4.47
C VAL A 103 -0.93 30.36 3.39
N ASP A 104 -1.52 31.47 3.76
CA ASP A 104 -2.02 32.51 2.87
C ASP A 104 -0.92 33.19 2.01
N GLN A 105 0.20 32.52 1.82
CA GLN A 105 1.37 33.09 1.14
C GLN A 105 1.24 33.15 -0.36
N PHE A 106 0.33 32.36 -0.96
CA PHE A 106 0.26 32.24 -2.40
C PHE A 106 -1.03 32.83 -3.02
N GLY A 107 -1.94 33.34 -2.20
CA GLY A 107 -3.20 33.88 -2.69
C GLY A 107 -4.16 32.79 -3.21
N PRO A 108 -5.25 33.18 -3.90
CA PRO A 108 -6.24 32.24 -4.43
C PRO A 108 -5.73 31.39 -5.61
N ASP A 109 -4.67 31.84 -6.27
CA ASP A 109 -4.12 31.19 -7.46
C ASP A 109 -2.77 30.57 -7.12
N CYS A 110 -2.69 29.24 -7.07
CA CYS A 110 -1.42 28.56 -6.98
C CYS A 110 -0.64 28.67 -8.28
N PRO A 111 0.65 28.97 -8.21
CA PRO A 111 1.48 28.88 -9.40
C PRO A 111 1.60 27.44 -9.86
N ASP A 112 1.61 27.22 -11.16
CA ASP A 112 1.97 25.95 -11.77
C ASP A 112 3.29 25.44 -11.20
N PHE A 113 3.42 24.13 -11.06
CA PHE A 113 4.65 23.50 -10.60
C PHE A 113 5.29 22.67 -11.70
N HIS A 114 6.61 22.55 -11.63
CA HIS A 114 7.34 21.63 -12.50
C HIS A 114 7.27 20.22 -11.93
N PRO A 115 6.98 19.17 -12.73
CA PRO A 115 6.85 17.81 -12.26
C PRO A 115 8.19 17.15 -11.85
N MET A 116 9.31 17.81 -12.01
CA MET A 116 10.59 17.39 -11.44
C MET A 116 10.51 17.42 -9.91
N LYS A 117 10.79 16.30 -9.27
CA LYS A 117 10.64 16.17 -7.81
C LYS A 117 11.97 16.13 -7.06
N GLY A 118 12.97 15.50 -7.63
CA GLY A 118 14.16 15.06 -6.91
C GLY A 118 13.88 13.88 -5.98
N PRO A 119 14.89 13.36 -5.29
CA PRO A 119 14.74 12.21 -4.40
C PRO A 119 13.80 12.51 -3.24
N MET A 120 12.77 11.67 -3.07
CA MET A 120 11.81 11.72 -1.96
C MET A 120 11.71 10.35 -1.31
N THR A 121 11.67 10.31 0.02
CA THR A 121 11.50 9.04 0.73
C THR A 121 10.09 8.50 0.55
N THR A 122 10.00 7.17 0.48
CA THR A 122 8.72 6.46 0.48
C THR A 122 7.94 6.80 1.75
N GLN A 123 6.68 7.20 1.61
CA GLN A 123 5.79 7.48 2.75
C GLN A 123 5.14 6.20 3.26
N THR A 124 4.84 6.16 4.56
CA THR A 124 4.02 5.08 5.12
C THR A 124 2.59 5.18 4.62
N MET A 125 1.94 4.04 4.43
CA MET A 125 0.51 3.94 4.15
C MET A 125 -0.31 3.65 5.42
N GLN A 126 0.35 3.54 6.57
CA GLN A 126 -0.34 3.36 7.84
C GLN A 126 -1.09 4.65 8.21
N ASP A 127 -2.33 4.48 8.65
CA ASP A 127 -3.25 5.56 9.06
C ASP A 127 -3.48 6.63 7.98
N LEU A 128 -3.43 6.20 6.72
CA LEU A 128 -3.51 7.06 5.54
C LEU A 128 -4.94 7.58 5.31
N ILE A 129 -5.93 6.70 5.39
CA ILE A 129 -7.32 7.02 5.10
C ILE A 129 -7.89 7.95 6.18
N GLY A 130 -8.45 9.07 5.74
CA GLY A 130 -8.93 10.14 6.63
C GLY A 130 -7.86 11.17 6.99
N LYS A 131 -6.69 11.14 6.33
CA LYS A 131 -5.60 12.11 6.52
C LYS A 131 -5.26 12.84 5.21
N GLU A 132 -6.19 12.83 4.28
CA GLU A 132 -6.04 13.55 3.01
C GLU A 132 -5.87 15.07 3.24
N PRO A 133 -5.20 15.79 2.31
CA PRO A 133 -4.65 15.33 1.05
C PRO A 133 -3.33 14.57 1.19
N LEU A 134 -3.03 13.72 0.20
CA LEU A 134 -1.92 12.77 0.21
C LEU A 134 -0.72 13.27 -0.59
N HIS A 135 0.38 12.54 -0.57
CA HIS A 135 1.71 12.90 -1.06
C HIS A 135 2.45 13.94 -0.21
N TRP A 136 3.74 14.07 -0.42
CA TRP A 136 4.58 15.10 0.22
C TRP A 136 4.11 16.54 -0.05
N ARG A 137 3.43 16.76 -1.16
CA ARG A 137 2.91 18.07 -1.57
C ARG A 137 1.44 18.28 -1.24
N GLY A 138 0.73 17.25 -0.79
CA GLY A 138 -0.71 17.28 -0.64
C GLY A 138 -1.45 17.47 -1.96
N ASP A 139 -0.89 16.95 -3.06
CA ASP A 139 -1.40 17.12 -4.42
C ASP A 139 -2.34 16.00 -4.87
N ARG A 140 -2.74 15.12 -3.96
CA ARG A 140 -3.69 14.04 -4.22
C ARG A 140 -4.83 14.10 -3.20
N LEU A 141 -6.05 14.31 -3.71
CA LEU A 141 -7.25 14.46 -2.86
C LEU A 141 -7.54 13.22 -2.01
N SER A 142 -7.24 12.05 -2.56
CA SER A 142 -7.56 10.78 -1.92
C SER A 142 -6.72 9.66 -2.51
N ILE A 143 -6.90 8.43 -2.01
CA ILE A 143 -6.20 7.24 -2.54
C ILE A 143 -6.62 6.94 -3.98
N GLU A 144 -7.84 7.26 -4.38
CA GLU A 144 -8.33 7.05 -5.74
C GLU A 144 -7.56 7.86 -6.78
N ALA A 145 -6.97 8.98 -6.40
CA ALA A 145 -6.12 9.78 -7.29
C ALA A 145 -4.78 9.12 -7.66
N PHE A 146 -4.54 7.89 -7.17
CA PHE A 146 -3.38 7.07 -7.53
C PHE A 146 -3.72 5.94 -8.53
N ASP A 147 -4.92 5.91 -9.07
CA ASP A 147 -5.33 4.94 -10.09
C ASP A 147 -4.36 4.87 -11.26
N GLY A 148 -3.91 6.03 -11.78
CA GLY A 148 -2.92 6.14 -12.85
C GLY A 148 -1.55 5.55 -12.51
N ALA A 149 -1.17 5.44 -11.24
CA ALA A 149 0.11 4.88 -10.83
C ALA A 149 0.26 3.38 -11.20
N PHE A 150 -0.85 2.66 -11.30
CA PHE A 150 -0.85 1.26 -11.71
C PHE A 150 -0.40 1.09 -13.16
N HIS A 151 -0.71 2.05 -14.02
CA HIS A 151 -0.25 2.10 -15.41
C HIS A 151 1.12 2.79 -15.52
N GLU A 152 1.25 4.01 -15.02
CA GLU A 152 2.40 4.88 -15.26
C GLU A 152 3.66 4.45 -14.49
N LEU A 153 3.48 3.91 -13.27
CA LEU A 153 4.58 3.54 -12.38
C LEU A 153 4.82 2.03 -12.35
N LEU A 154 3.77 1.23 -12.25
CA LEU A 154 3.90 -0.23 -12.20
C LEU A 154 3.94 -0.86 -13.59
N GLY A 155 3.57 -0.11 -14.64
CA GLY A 155 3.61 -0.55 -16.03
C GLY A 155 2.47 -1.51 -16.41
N GLY A 156 1.40 -1.54 -15.64
CA GLY A 156 0.17 -2.25 -16.00
C GLY A 156 -0.45 -1.70 -17.28
N ASP A 157 -1.33 -2.45 -17.90
CA ASP A 157 -1.93 -2.08 -19.19
C ASP A 157 -2.84 -0.85 -19.07
N GLU A 158 -3.51 -0.69 -17.93
CA GLU A 158 -4.48 0.40 -17.67
C GLU A 158 -4.39 0.92 -16.23
N PRO A 159 -4.90 2.14 -15.97
CA PRO A 159 -5.16 2.60 -14.60
C PRO A 159 -6.09 1.65 -13.86
N LEU A 160 -6.01 1.63 -12.53
CA LEU A 160 -6.92 0.81 -11.74
C LEU A 160 -8.35 1.37 -11.82
N ASN A 161 -9.31 0.49 -12.05
CA ASN A 161 -10.70 0.92 -12.18
C ASN A 161 -11.28 1.36 -10.81
N PRO A 162 -12.40 2.10 -10.76
CA PRO A 162 -12.95 2.64 -9.52
C PRO A 162 -13.39 1.58 -8.49
N ILE A 163 -13.76 0.37 -8.92
CA ILE A 163 -14.17 -0.72 -8.02
C ILE A 163 -12.94 -1.22 -7.27
N ASP A 164 -11.89 -1.57 -8.00
CA ASP A 164 -10.64 -2.06 -7.44
C ASP A 164 -9.96 -1.00 -6.55
N MET A 165 -10.04 0.29 -6.93
CA MET A 165 -9.58 1.39 -6.06
C MET A 165 -10.38 1.46 -4.76
N SER A 166 -11.69 1.21 -4.80
CA SER A 166 -12.52 1.14 -3.59
C SER A 166 -12.14 -0.05 -2.70
N GLU A 167 -11.83 -1.20 -3.29
CA GLU A 167 -11.33 -2.37 -2.56
C GLU A 167 -9.97 -2.08 -1.91
N MET A 168 -9.05 -1.44 -2.64
CA MET A 168 -7.77 -1.01 -2.08
C MET A 168 -7.95 -0.02 -0.92
N ARG A 169 -8.88 0.94 -1.02
CA ARG A 169 -9.25 1.84 0.09
C ARG A 169 -9.74 1.04 1.30
N THR A 170 -10.61 0.06 1.07
CA THR A 170 -11.16 -0.80 2.12
C THR A 170 -10.05 -1.56 2.83
N PHE A 171 -9.08 -2.10 2.09
CA PHE A 171 -7.90 -2.74 2.67
C PHE A 171 -7.05 -1.74 3.49
N LEU A 172 -6.81 -0.53 3.00
CA LEU A 172 -5.95 0.45 3.68
C LEU A 172 -6.61 1.06 4.93
N THR A 173 -7.93 1.05 5.03
CA THR A 173 -8.66 1.67 6.14
C THR A 173 -8.29 1.10 7.52
N PRO A 174 -8.18 -0.22 7.74
CA PRO A 174 -7.73 -0.79 9.01
C PRO A 174 -6.22 -0.79 9.22
N VAL A 175 -5.42 -0.37 8.24
CA VAL A 175 -3.96 -0.33 8.36
C VAL A 175 -3.56 0.86 9.23
N ARG A 176 -3.38 0.61 10.53
CA ARG A 176 -3.10 1.62 11.54
C ARG A 176 -1.67 1.57 12.04
N PHE A 177 -1.22 2.66 12.64
CA PHE A 177 0.00 2.62 13.45
C PHE A 177 -0.20 1.68 14.64
N PRO A 178 0.86 0.98 15.08
CA PRO A 178 0.78 0.24 16.32
C PRO A 178 0.44 1.19 17.48
N PRO A 179 -0.23 0.69 18.53
CA PRO A 179 -0.53 1.50 19.71
C PRO A 179 0.73 2.16 20.26
N ASN A 180 0.64 3.43 20.60
CA ASN A 180 1.74 4.15 21.25
C ASN A 180 1.92 3.60 22.67
N PRO A 181 3.10 3.04 23.04
CA PRO A 181 3.33 2.46 24.36
C PRO A 181 3.26 3.47 25.51
N TYR A 182 3.31 4.76 25.17
CA TYR A 182 3.22 5.85 26.15
C TYR A 182 1.81 6.44 26.25
N ARG A 183 0.80 5.77 25.72
CA ARG A 183 -0.62 6.16 25.82
C ARG A 183 -1.44 5.05 26.46
N ASN A 184 -2.54 5.43 27.08
CA ASN A 184 -3.57 4.48 27.52
C ASN A 184 -4.20 3.76 26.32
N ALA A 185 -4.86 2.63 26.57
CA ALA A 185 -5.52 1.85 25.52
C ALA A 185 -6.60 2.61 24.75
N ASP A 186 -7.20 3.62 25.37
CA ASP A 186 -8.18 4.55 24.79
C ASP A 186 -7.53 5.73 24.06
N ASN A 187 -6.20 5.70 23.89
CA ASN A 187 -5.39 6.74 23.26
C ASN A 187 -5.32 8.08 24.02
N THR A 188 -5.76 8.16 25.28
CA THR A 188 -5.52 9.30 26.14
C THR A 188 -4.09 9.33 26.67
N LEU A 189 -3.63 10.49 27.13
CA LEU A 189 -2.34 10.59 27.80
C LEU A 189 -2.49 10.14 29.26
N PRO A 190 -1.60 9.29 29.78
CA PRO A 190 -1.57 8.99 31.20
C PRO A 190 -1.16 10.25 32.00
N THR A 191 -1.63 10.36 33.23
CA THR A 191 -1.27 11.48 34.13
C THR A 191 0.15 11.34 34.69
N ASP A 192 0.66 10.11 34.75
CA ASP A 192 1.96 9.78 35.32
C ASP A 192 2.77 8.96 34.28
N LEU A 193 3.37 9.66 33.33
CA LEU A 193 4.20 9.05 32.30
C LEU A 193 5.67 9.15 32.68
N GLU A 194 6.27 8.04 33.10
CA GLU A 194 7.72 7.90 33.20
C GLU A 194 8.28 7.56 31.81
N ILE A 195 8.94 8.53 31.19
CA ILE A 195 9.66 8.30 29.94
C ILE A 195 11.10 7.93 30.31
N PRO A 196 11.56 6.70 30.06
CA PRO A 196 12.95 6.35 30.26
C PRO A 196 13.82 7.08 29.23
N PHE A 197 14.49 8.14 29.66
CA PHE A 197 15.53 8.76 28.82
C PHE A 197 16.79 7.89 28.89
N PRO A 198 17.39 7.50 27.76
CA PRO A 198 18.67 6.83 27.76
C PRO A 198 19.72 7.79 28.36
N GLY A 199 20.25 7.46 29.54
CA GLY A 199 21.32 8.19 30.19
C GLY A 199 20.99 8.89 31.52
N THR A 200 19.84 8.63 32.13
CA THR A 200 19.55 9.00 33.54
C THR A 200 19.70 7.79 34.45
#